data_928daefafb5a28a702b0318d8e5b3e7d
#
_entry.id   928daefafb5a28a702b0318d8e5b3e7d
#
_cell.length_a   1.000
_cell.length_b   1.000
_cell.length_c   1.000
_cell.angle_alpha   90.00
_cell.angle_beta   90.00
_cell.angle_gamma   90.00
#
_symmetry.space_group_name_H-M   'P 1'
#
loop_
_entity.id
_entity.type
_entity.pdbx_description
1 polymer ?
#
loop_
_entity_poly.entity_id
_entity_poly.type
_entity_poly.pdbx_seq_one_letter_code
_entity_poly.pdbx_strand_id
1 'polypeptide(L)'
;HVADRAGRATAACHIDPGPEGGTPQPSPRSKAETMNIFADIRTLVLESIDALVAEGTLPPGLNDGPVTVEPPRDAAHGDMATNAAMVLAKPAGQQPRVIAEALVPLLQSDPRVAVAEVAGPGFLNLRLENAAWADVVEAALEGGASYGHSGVGAGVKVNVEYVSANPTGPLHVGHTRGAVFGDALASLLDYAGYEVTREYYINDGGGQVDTLARSVYLRYLEAHGQDVAFPDGTY
;
A
#
# COMPACT_ATOMS: atom_id res chain seq x y z
N HIS A 1 11.21 -13.10 18.92
CA HIS A 1 12.59 -12.68 19.22
C HIS A 1 13.56 -13.46 18.33
N VAL A 2 13.95 -12.89 17.18
CA VAL A 2 15.16 -13.31 16.47
C VAL A 2 16.04 -12.08 16.40
N ALA A 3 16.93 -11.94 17.36
CA ALA A 3 18.02 -10.97 17.27
C ALA A 3 19.04 -11.53 16.27
N ASP A 4 19.20 -10.86 15.13
CA ASP A 4 20.34 -11.11 14.24
C ASP A 4 21.63 -10.69 14.95
N ARG A 5 22.65 -11.55 14.86
CA ARG A 5 23.99 -11.35 15.46
C ARG A 5 24.73 -10.08 15.03
N ALA A 6 24.12 -9.25 14.19
CA ALA A 6 24.73 -8.03 13.65
C ALA A 6 24.25 -6.72 14.30
N GLY A 7 23.44 -6.76 15.38
CA GLY A 7 23.01 -5.54 16.10
C GLY A 7 22.22 -4.54 15.27
N ARG A 8 21.57 -4.98 14.21
CA ARG A 8 20.70 -4.13 13.39
C ARG A 8 19.30 -4.13 13.99
N ALA A 9 18.83 -2.99 14.45
CA ALA A 9 17.43 -2.79 14.77
C ALA A 9 16.60 -2.94 13.47
N THR A 10 15.99 -4.09 13.29
CA THR A 10 15.00 -4.33 12.24
C THR A 10 13.63 -4.06 12.83
N ALA A 11 12.83 -3.22 12.19
CA ALA A 11 11.42 -3.13 12.54
C ALA A 11 10.77 -4.49 12.26
N ALA A 12 10.30 -5.17 13.29
CA ALA A 12 9.57 -6.41 13.14
C ALA A 12 8.08 -6.09 12.99
N CYS A 13 7.50 -6.49 11.86
CA CYS A 13 6.05 -6.46 11.67
C CYS A 13 5.52 -7.85 12.02
N HIS A 14 4.72 -7.95 13.07
CA HIS A 14 4.03 -9.18 13.42
C HIS A 14 2.57 -9.07 12.98
N ILE A 15 2.15 -9.97 12.09
CA ILE A 15 0.76 -10.08 11.64
C ILE A 15 0.13 -11.23 12.40
N ASP A 16 -0.84 -10.93 13.27
CA ASP A 16 -1.65 -11.94 13.95
C ASP A 16 -2.86 -12.28 13.06
N PRO A 17 -2.98 -13.51 12.55
CA PRO A 17 -4.13 -13.92 11.74
C PRO A 17 -5.39 -14.17 12.56
N GLY A 18 -5.67 -13.46 13.63
CA GLY A 18 -6.90 -13.46 14.44
C GLY A 18 -7.80 -14.72 14.36
N PRO A 19 -8.61 -15.03 15.36
CA PRO A 19 -9.48 -16.20 15.31
C PRO A 19 -10.44 -16.09 14.11
N GLU A 20 -10.63 -17.19 13.37
CA GLU A 20 -11.60 -17.33 12.29
C GLU A 20 -13.04 -17.15 12.83
N GLY A 21 -13.45 -15.92 13.01
CA GLY A 21 -14.75 -15.55 13.54
C GLY A 21 -15.28 -14.32 12.86
N GLY A 22 -16.17 -14.50 11.89
CA GLY A 22 -17.11 -13.54 11.34
C GLY A 22 -16.48 -12.21 10.88
N THR A 23 -16.21 -12.08 9.59
CA THR A 23 -15.86 -10.79 8.98
C THR A 23 -16.91 -9.74 9.37
N PRO A 24 -16.54 -8.65 10.09
CA PRO A 24 -17.45 -7.52 10.25
C PRO A 24 -17.76 -7.01 8.85
N GLN A 25 -19.02 -6.99 8.45
CA GLN A 25 -19.39 -6.32 7.21
C GLN A 25 -19.03 -4.84 7.35
N PRO A 26 -18.19 -4.29 6.47
CA PRO A 26 -17.90 -2.86 6.50
C PRO A 26 -19.20 -2.08 6.30
N SER A 27 -19.39 -1.05 7.10
CA SER A 27 -20.45 -0.05 6.86
C SER A 27 -20.33 0.48 5.41
N PRO A 28 -21.45 0.79 4.74
CA PRO A 28 -21.40 1.34 3.40
C PRO A 28 -20.56 2.61 3.40
N ARG A 29 -19.44 2.59 2.69
CA ARG A 29 -18.53 3.73 2.56
C ARG A 29 -19.15 4.78 1.66
N SER A 30 -18.84 6.05 1.93
CA SER A 30 -19.22 7.12 1.02
C SER A 30 -18.59 6.93 -0.36
N LYS A 31 -19.21 7.46 -1.42
CA LYS A 31 -18.64 7.43 -2.79
C LYS A 31 -17.20 7.98 -2.83
N ALA A 32 -16.91 8.97 -2.00
CA ALA A 32 -15.59 9.60 -1.90
C ALA A 32 -14.50 8.68 -1.28
N GLU A 33 -14.88 7.77 -0.37
CA GLU A 33 -13.93 6.83 0.28
C GLU A 33 -13.60 5.62 -0.61
N THR A 34 -14.39 5.36 -1.65
CA THR A 34 -14.25 4.16 -2.48
C THR A 34 -13.85 4.44 -3.92
N MET A 35 -13.84 5.71 -4.36
CA MET A 35 -13.57 6.04 -5.75
C MET A 35 -12.12 5.76 -6.12
N ASN A 36 -11.94 4.73 -6.94
CA ASN A 36 -10.66 4.39 -7.56
C ASN A 36 -10.89 4.19 -9.06
N ILE A 37 -10.63 5.23 -9.84
CA ILE A 37 -10.90 5.23 -11.28
C ILE A 37 -10.24 4.05 -12.02
N PHE A 38 -9.07 3.57 -11.58
CA PHE A 38 -8.43 2.39 -12.18
C PHE A 38 -9.18 1.09 -11.84
N ALA A 39 -9.67 0.96 -10.60
CA ALA A 39 -10.49 -0.18 -10.20
C ALA A 39 -11.85 -0.16 -10.90
N ASP A 40 -12.45 1.02 -11.07
CA ASP A 40 -13.73 1.21 -11.77
C ASP A 40 -13.61 0.84 -13.25
N ILE A 41 -12.55 1.28 -13.92
CA ILE A 41 -12.29 0.90 -15.32
C ILE A 41 -11.90 -0.58 -15.43
N ARG A 42 -11.19 -1.14 -14.43
CA ARG A 42 -10.96 -2.59 -14.39
C ARG A 42 -12.27 -3.37 -14.31
N THR A 43 -13.21 -2.91 -13.50
CA THR A 43 -14.57 -3.52 -13.43
C THR A 43 -15.26 -3.46 -14.77
N LEU A 44 -15.24 -2.32 -15.47
CA LEU A 44 -15.78 -2.19 -16.83
C LEU A 44 -15.13 -3.18 -17.81
N VAL A 45 -13.82 -3.38 -17.74
CA VAL A 45 -13.11 -4.37 -18.57
C VAL A 45 -13.59 -5.77 -18.27
N LEU A 46 -13.77 -6.14 -16.99
CA LEU A 46 -14.27 -7.46 -16.59
C LEU A 46 -15.72 -7.67 -17.02
N GLU A 47 -16.59 -6.70 -16.86
CA GLU A 47 -17.98 -6.74 -17.34
C GLU A 47 -18.05 -6.89 -18.87
N SER A 48 -17.13 -6.25 -19.60
CA SER A 48 -17.01 -6.40 -21.05
C SER A 48 -16.55 -7.80 -21.44
N ILE A 49 -15.66 -8.42 -20.67
CA ILE A 49 -15.26 -9.83 -20.87
C ILE A 49 -16.46 -10.76 -20.64
N ASP A 50 -17.21 -10.55 -19.55
CA ASP A 50 -18.40 -11.33 -19.24
C ASP A 50 -19.47 -11.22 -20.35
N ALA A 51 -19.65 -10.04 -20.93
CA ALA A 51 -20.53 -9.83 -22.07
C ALA A 51 -20.08 -10.66 -23.28
N LEU A 52 -18.79 -10.68 -23.63
CA LEU A 52 -18.25 -11.50 -24.72
C LEU A 52 -18.39 -13.01 -24.46
N VAL A 53 -18.32 -13.43 -23.19
CA VAL A 53 -18.58 -14.82 -22.80
C VAL A 53 -20.07 -15.14 -22.98
N ALA A 54 -20.96 -14.26 -22.56
CA ALA A 54 -22.41 -14.44 -22.71
C ALA A 54 -22.85 -14.49 -24.18
N GLU A 55 -22.21 -13.74 -25.06
CA GLU A 55 -22.42 -13.76 -26.51
C GLU A 55 -21.78 -14.98 -27.20
N GLY A 56 -20.97 -15.78 -26.49
CA GLY A 56 -20.26 -16.92 -27.05
C GLY A 56 -19.00 -16.57 -27.86
N THR A 57 -18.57 -15.34 -27.85
CA THR A 57 -17.32 -14.86 -28.48
C THR A 57 -16.09 -15.37 -27.72
N LEU A 58 -16.19 -15.44 -26.39
CA LEU A 58 -15.18 -16.03 -25.51
C LEU A 58 -15.73 -17.28 -24.81
N PRO A 59 -14.90 -18.30 -24.53
CA PRO A 59 -15.31 -19.47 -23.77
C PRO A 59 -15.56 -19.12 -22.29
N PRO A 60 -16.46 -19.83 -21.60
CA PRO A 60 -16.68 -19.64 -20.17
C PRO A 60 -15.52 -20.17 -19.33
N GLY A 61 -15.40 -19.66 -18.10
CA GLY A 61 -14.43 -20.14 -17.10
C GLY A 61 -13.01 -19.62 -17.29
N LEU A 62 -12.85 -18.50 -17.96
CA LEU A 62 -11.57 -17.81 -18.09
C LEU A 62 -11.12 -17.25 -16.73
N ASN A 63 -9.81 -17.35 -16.45
CA ASN A 63 -9.25 -16.70 -15.27
C ASN A 63 -8.88 -15.24 -15.61
N ASP A 64 -9.67 -14.31 -15.14
CA ASP A 64 -9.52 -12.87 -15.29
C ASP A 64 -8.72 -12.20 -14.15
N GLY A 65 -8.36 -12.94 -13.10
CA GLY A 65 -7.62 -12.43 -11.96
C GLY A 65 -6.36 -11.64 -12.34
N PRO A 66 -5.55 -12.08 -13.33
CA PRO A 66 -4.36 -11.35 -13.79
C PRO A 66 -4.63 -10.11 -14.66
N VAL A 67 -5.90 -9.80 -14.96
CA VAL A 67 -6.26 -8.60 -15.74
C VAL A 67 -5.98 -7.36 -14.90
N THR A 68 -5.17 -6.43 -15.46
CA THR A 68 -4.82 -5.16 -14.81
C THR A 68 -5.24 -3.98 -15.68
N VAL A 69 -5.47 -2.84 -15.01
CA VAL A 69 -5.61 -1.52 -15.64
C VAL A 69 -4.62 -0.59 -14.94
N GLU A 70 -3.69 -0.06 -15.70
CA GLU A 70 -2.56 0.70 -15.19
C GLU A 70 -2.28 1.91 -16.10
N PRO A 71 -1.58 2.96 -15.61
CA PRO A 71 -1.11 4.01 -16.50
C PRO A 71 -0.20 3.42 -17.59
N PRO A 72 -0.32 3.84 -18.85
CA PRO A 72 0.59 3.41 -19.89
C PRO A 72 2.01 3.92 -19.61
N ARG A 73 3.03 3.24 -20.13
CA ARG A 73 4.43 3.67 -19.97
C ARG A 73 4.73 5.02 -20.60
N ASP A 74 4.02 5.34 -21.69
CA ASP A 74 4.10 6.62 -22.39
C ASP A 74 2.72 7.28 -22.39
N ALA A 75 2.63 8.49 -21.87
CA ALA A 75 1.40 9.27 -21.81
C ALA A 75 0.77 9.55 -23.18
N ALA A 76 1.55 9.46 -24.26
CA ALA A 76 1.03 9.57 -25.62
C ALA A 76 0.01 8.46 -25.98
N HIS A 77 0.08 7.32 -25.28
CA HIS A 77 -0.80 6.16 -25.48
C HIS A 77 -2.14 6.26 -24.77
N GLY A 78 -2.45 7.36 -24.10
CA GLY A 78 -3.72 7.54 -23.39
C GLY A 78 -3.55 7.66 -21.89
N ASP A 79 -4.64 7.48 -21.15
CA ASP A 79 -4.68 7.65 -19.70
C ASP A 79 -4.47 6.31 -18.98
N MET A 80 -4.93 5.23 -19.60
CA MET A 80 -4.89 3.88 -19.03
C MET A 80 -4.59 2.83 -20.10
N ALA A 81 -4.00 1.72 -19.68
CA ALA A 81 -3.79 0.56 -20.52
C ALA A 81 -4.22 -0.70 -19.79
N THR A 82 -4.77 -1.67 -20.53
CA THR A 82 -5.11 -2.99 -19.97
C THR A 82 -4.46 -4.11 -20.77
N ASN A 83 -4.06 -5.17 -20.04
CA ASN A 83 -3.50 -6.41 -20.57
C ASN A 83 -4.56 -7.50 -20.83
N ALA A 84 -5.84 -7.18 -20.71
CA ALA A 84 -6.94 -8.14 -20.71
C ALA A 84 -6.87 -9.15 -21.87
N ALA A 85 -6.77 -8.68 -23.09
CA ALA A 85 -6.70 -9.55 -24.27
C ALA A 85 -5.44 -10.44 -24.28
N MET A 86 -4.31 -9.95 -23.77
CA MET A 86 -3.09 -10.73 -23.66
C MET A 86 -3.22 -11.87 -22.63
N VAL A 87 -3.86 -11.60 -21.49
CA VAL A 87 -4.11 -12.57 -20.43
C VAL A 87 -5.05 -13.67 -20.92
N LEU A 88 -6.10 -13.29 -21.62
CA LEU A 88 -7.17 -14.21 -22.06
C LEU A 88 -6.85 -15.00 -23.33
N ALA A 89 -5.89 -14.53 -24.14
CA ALA A 89 -5.60 -15.11 -25.46
C ALA A 89 -5.31 -16.61 -25.43
N LYS A 90 -4.38 -17.02 -24.56
CA LYS A 90 -3.97 -18.43 -24.46
C LYS A 90 -5.09 -19.33 -23.94
N PRO A 91 -5.79 -19.02 -22.84
CA PRO A 91 -6.89 -19.85 -22.35
C PRO A 91 -8.12 -19.84 -23.28
N ALA A 92 -8.37 -18.74 -24.01
CA ALA A 92 -9.46 -18.67 -24.99
C ALA A 92 -9.11 -19.35 -26.33
N GLY A 93 -7.85 -19.68 -26.58
CA GLY A 93 -7.41 -20.24 -27.86
C GLY A 93 -7.52 -19.26 -29.03
N GLN A 94 -7.50 -17.96 -28.75
CA GLN A 94 -7.66 -16.89 -29.74
C GLN A 94 -6.43 -15.99 -29.78
N GLN A 95 -6.29 -15.25 -30.86
CA GLN A 95 -5.22 -14.23 -30.94
C GLN A 95 -5.55 -13.04 -30.02
N PRO A 96 -4.59 -12.47 -29.29
CA PRO A 96 -4.84 -11.34 -28.40
C PRO A 96 -5.50 -10.15 -29.12
N ARG A 97 -5.07 -9.88 -30.35
CA ARG A 97 -5.62 -8.79 -31.15
C ARG A 97 -7.11 -8.96 -31.45
N VAL A 98 -7.56 -10.17 -31.72
CA VAL A 98 -8.98 -10.47 -31.99
C VAL A 98 -9.83 -10.18 -30.75
N ILE A 99 -9.35 -10.60 -29.57
CA ILE A 99 -10.03 -10.34 -28.29
C ILE A 99 -10.03 -8.82 -28.01
N ALA A 100 -8.91 -8.15 -28.24
CA ALA A 100 -8.81 -6.70 -28.05
C ALA A 100 -9.80 -5.94 -28.97
N GLU A 101 -9.87 -6.31 -30.24
CA GLU A 101 -10.81 -5.69 -31.20
C GLU A 101 -12.29 -5.96 -30.82
N ALA A 102 -12.60 -7.12 -30.20
CA ALA A 102 -13.93 -7.40 -29.69
C ALA A 102 -14.28 -6.58 -28.41
N LEU A 103 -13.30 -6.28 -27.58
CA LEU A 103 -13.51 -5.47 -26.37
C LEU A 103 -13.70 -3.97 -26.67
N VAL A 104 -13.09 -3.44 -27.73
CA VAL A 104 -13.13 -1.99 -28.07
C VAL A 104 -14.56 -1.43 -28.07
N PRO A 105 -15.55 -2.00 -28.82
CA PRO A 105 -16.89 -1.39 -28.90
C PRO A 105 -17.60 -1.42 -27.53
N LEU A 106 -17.38 -2.43 -26.71
CA LEU A 106 -17.97 -2.52 -25.37
C LEU A 106 -17.40 -1.45 -24.44
N LEU A 107 -16.08 -1.29 -24.45
CA LEU A 107 -15.42 -0.26 -23.65
C LEU A 107 -15.81 1.16 -24.09
N GLN A 108 -15.92 1.41 -25.39
CA GLN A 108 -16.35 2.70 -25.94
C GLN A 108 -17.84 3.01 -25.71
N SER A 109 -18.64 2.01 -25.35
CA SER A 109 -20.05 2.26 -24.98
C SER A 109 -20.21 2.90 -23.60
N ASP A 110 -19.19 2.86 -22.77
CA ASP A 110 -19.21 3.51 -21.46
C ASP A 110 -18.96 5.02 -21.61
N PRO A 111 -19.78 5.88 -21.00
CA PRO A 111 -19.66 7.33 -21.15
C PRO A 111 -18.38 7.92 -20.57
N ARG A 112 -17.65 7.18 -19.75
CA ARG A 112 -16.35 7.59 -19.20
C ARG A 112 -15.19 7.41 -20.19
N VAL A 113 -15.37 6.60 -21.25
CA VAL A 113 -14.32 6.24 -22.20
C VAL A 113 -14.50 7.04 -23.50
N ALA A 114 -13.61 8.00 -23.74
CA ALA A 114 -13.58 8.76 -24.96
C ALA A 114 -13.06 7.95 -26.15
N VAL A 115 -11.99 7.19 -25.95
CA VAL A 115 -11.32 6.38 -26.98
C VAL A 115 -10.79 5.09 -26.38
N ALA A 116 -10.98 3.99 -27.09
CA ALA A 116 -10.31 2.71 -26.84
C ALA A 116 -9.60 2.24 -28.12
N GLU A 117 -8.31 1.98 -28.04
CA GLU A 117 -7.48 1.61 -29.19
C GLU A 117 -6.65 0.36 -28.90
N VAL A 118 -6.54 -0.50 -29.91
CA VAL A 118 -5.68 -1.67 -29.84
C VAL A 118 -4.25 -1.29 -30.15
N ALA A 119 -3.33 -1.57 -29.24
CA ALA A 119 -1.91 -1.29 -29.36
C ALA A 119 -1.07 -2.58 -29.39
N GLY A 120 -0.08 -2.60 -30.27
CA GLY A 120 0.86 -3.71 -30.39
C GLY A 120 0.18 -5.07 -30.61
N PRO A 121 0.57 -6.11 -29.87
CA PRO A 121 0.05 -7.47 -30.07
C PRO A 121 -1.36 -7.69 -29.50
N GLY A 122 -1.95 -6.72 -28.78
CA GLY A 122 -3.26 -6.88 -28.14
C GLY A 122 -3.41 -6.15 -26.81
N PHE A 123 -2.58 -5.17 -26.52
CA PHE A 123 -2.86 -4.21 -25.45
C PHE A 123 -4.00 -3.29 -25.86
N LEU A 124 -4.77 -2.86 -24.90
CA LEU A 124 -5.81 -1.84 -25.10
C LEU A 124 -5.40 -0.57 -24.36
N ASN A 125 -5.32 0.52 -25.09
CA ASN A 125 -5.10 1.85 -24.54
C ASN A 125 -6.44 2.58 -24.47
N LEU A 126 -6.69 3.22 -23.34
CA LEU A 126 -7.93 3.95 -23.07
C LEU A 126 -7.61 5.43 -22.83
N ARG A 127 -8.42 6.27 -23.41
CA ARG A 127 -8.48 7.70 -23.10
C ARG A 127 -9.83 7.99 -22.48
N LEU A 128 -9.84 8.61 -21.33
CA LEU A 128 -11.07 8.92 -20.60
C LEU A 128 -11.60 10.28 -20.98
N GLU A 129 -12.90 10.45 -20.82
CA GLU A 129 -13.55 11.75 -20.91
C GLU A 129 -13.12 12.67 -19.76
N ASN A 130 -13.01 13.97 -20.02
CA ASN A 130 -12.66 14.95 -19.01
C ASN A 130 -13.61 14.95 -17.81
N ALA A 131 -14.88 14.60 -18.02
CA ALA A 131 -15.86 14.46 -16.96
C ALA A 131 -15.49 13.39 -15.94
N ALA A 132 -14.93 12.25 -16.37
CA ALA A 132 -14.48 11.20 -15.47
C ALA A 132 -13.35 11.68 -14.52
N TRP A 133 -12.45 12.51 -15.02
CA TRP A 133 -11.39 13.11 -14.21
C TRP A 133 -11.93 14.21 -13.27
N ALA A 134 -12.96 14.96 -13.71
CA ALA A 134 -13.63 15.93 -12.85
C ALA A 134 -14.30 15.25 -11.65
N ASP A 135 -14.95 14.09 -11.87
CA ASP A 135 -15.55 13.27 -10.80
C ASP A 135 -14.51 12.79 -9.79
N VAL A 136 -13.29 12.42 -10.24
CA VAL A 136 -12.17 12.05 -9.36
C VAL A 136 -11.73 13.21 -8.48
N VAL A 137 -11.63 14.43 -9.08
CA VAL A 137 -11.27 15.64 -8.33
C VAL A 137 -12.34 15.99 -7.30
N GLU A 138 -13.62 15.92 -7.69
CA GLU A 138 -14.74 16.16 -6.77
C GLU A 138 -14.73 15.17 -5.60
N ALA A 139 -14.58 13.87 -5.87
CA ALA A 139 -14.45 12.84 -4.84
C ALA A 139 -13.25 13.08 -3.90
N ALA A 140 -12.12 13.53 -4.45
CA ALA A 140 -10.94 13.86 -3.64
C ALA A 140 -11.17 15.06 -2.74
N LEU A 141 -11.87 16.08 -3.22
CA LEU A 141 -12.24 17.27 -2.43
C LEU A 141 -13.24 16.92 -1.34
N GLU A 142 -14.26 16.12 -1.65
CA GLU A 142 -15.26 15.66 -0.69
C GLU A 142 -14.65 14.74 0.38
N GLY A 143 -13.78 13.81 -0.04
CA GLY A 143 -13.11 12.87 0.85
C GLY A 143 -12.05 13.51 1.75
N GLY A 144 -11.47 14.63 1.31
CA GLY A 144 -10.42 15.36 2.05
C GLY A 144 -9.31 14.41 2.50
N ALA A 145 -9.02 14.40 3.81
CA ALA A 145 -7.95 13.55 4.38
C ALA A 145 -8.27 12.05 4.32
N SER A 146 -9.52 11.64 4.11
CA SER A 146 -9.90 10.23 3.99
C SER A 146 -9.86 9.70 2.55
N TYR A 147 -9.68 10.57 1.56
CA TYR A 147 -9.59 10.13 0.17
C TYR A 147 -8.40 9.19 -0.04
N GLY A 148 -8.65 8.03 -0.61
CA GLY A 148 -7.63 7.00 -0.81
C GLY A 148 -7.49 6.00 0.35
N HIS A 149 -8.20 6.17 1.46
CA HIS A 149 -8.32 5.10 2.46
C HIS A 149 -8.83 3.81 1.81
N SER A 150 -8.27 2.68 2.23
CA SER A 150 -8.70 1.39 1.73
C SER A 150 -9.13 0.46 2.88
N GLY A 151 -9.77 -0.64 2.54
CA GLY A 151 -10.16 -1.67 3.50
C GLY A 151 -9.40 -2.98 3.29
N VAL A 152 -8.27 -2.93 2.60
CA VAL A 152 -7.46 -4.13 2.31
C VAL A 152 -7.05 -4.85 3.60
N GLY A 153 -6.75 -4.09 4.65
CA GLY A 153 -6.36 -4.61 5.95
C GLY A 153 -7.50 -4.82 6.95
N ALA A 154 -8.76 -4.67 6.55
CA ALA A 154 -9.89 -4.72 7.48
C ALA A 154 -9.95 -6.03 8.28
N GLY A 155 -9.99 -5.92 9.62
CA GLY A 155 -10.00 -7.05 10.54
C GLY A 155 -8.64 -7.68 10.84
N VAL A 156 -7.56 -7.16 10.25
CA VAL A 156 -6.19 -7.66 10.51
C VAL A 156 -5.49 -6.73 11.50
N LYS A 157 -5.00 -7.32 12.59
CA LYS A 157 -4.20 -6.62 13.60
C LYS A 157 -2.73 -6.69 13.25
N VAL A 158 -2.05 -5.55 13.32
CA VAL A 158 -0.62 -5.44 13.02
C VAL A 158 0.07 -4.69 14.16
N ASN A 159 1.13 -5.28 14.69
CA ASN A 159 2.02 -4.61 15.63
C ASN A 159 3.30 -4.16 14.91
N VAL A 160 3.60 -2.87 14.95
CA VAL A 160 4.81 -2.30 14.36
C VAL A 160 5.71 -1.79 15.47
N GLU A 161 6.77 -2.55 15.75
CA GLU A 161 7.82 -2.14 16.68
C GLU A 161 8.90 -1.36 15.93
N TYR A 162 9.22 -0.15 16.38
CA TYR A 162 10.25 0.68 15.76
C TYR A 162 10.96 1.58 16.77
N VAL A 163 12.13 2.07 16.38
CA VAL A 163 13.13 2.72 17.23
C VAL A 163 13.74 1.74 18.21
N SER A 164 13.05 1.41 19.32
CA SER A 164 13.45 0.45 20.39
C SER A 164 14.93 0.55 20.74
N ALA A 165 15.41 1.78 20.92
CA ALA A 165 16.82 2.08 21.10
C ALA A 165 17.28 1.78 22.51
N ASN A 166 18.49 1.17 22.67
CA ASN A 166 19.13 1.02 23.96
C ASN A 166 19.49 2.37 24.57
N PRO A 167 19.45 2.50 25.90
CA PRO A 167 19.75 3.75 26.60
C PRO A 167 21.27 4.00 26.71
N THR A 168 21.91 4.29 25.59
CA THR A 168 23.37 4.47 25.50
C THR A 168 23.78 5.93 25.27
N GLY A 169 22.84 6.86 25.33
CA GLY A 169 23.05 8.30 25.11
C GLY A 169 21.94 8.95 24.29
N PRO A 170 22.15 10.17 23.79
CA PRO A 170 21.18 10.84 22.93
C PRO A 170 20.87 10.05 21.66
N LEU A 171 19.62 10.17 21.18
CA LEU A 171 19.24 9.59 19.88
C LEU A 171 20.04 10.28 18.75
N HIS A 172 20.42 9.52 17.76
CA HIS A 172 21.17 9.98 16.59
C HIS A 172 20.45 9.63 15.28
N VAL A 173 20.99 10.09 14.15
CA VAL A 173 20.38 9.94 12.82
C VAL A 173 19.99 8.49 12.46
N GLY A 174 20.72 7.50 12.98
CA GLY A 174 20.37 6.08 12.78
C GLY A 174 19.04 5.72 13.42
N HIS A 175 18.77 6.22 14.64
CA HIS A 175 17.49 6.03 15.32
C HIS A 175 16.37 6.82 14.64
N THR A 176 16.64 8.06 14.20
CA THR A 176 15.68 8.91 13.49
C THR A 176 15.21 8.24 12.19
N ARG A 177 16.13 7.63 11.43
CA ARG A 177 15.77 6.88 10.23
C ARG A 177 14.82 5.75 10.52
N GLY A 178 15.06 4.97 11.59
CA GLY A 178 14.16 3.90 12.04
C GLY A 178 12.80 4.45 12.49
N ALA A 179 12.79 5.59 13.18
CA ALA A 179 11.56 6.25 13.62
C ALA A 179 10.69 6.68 12.44
N VAL A 180 11.27 7.40 11.47
CA VAL A 180 10.54 7.89 10.29
C VAL A 180 10.01 6.73 9.46
N PHE A 181 10.82 5.69 9.24
CA PHE A 181 10.39 4.52 8.48
C PHE A 181 9.24 3.79 9.20
N GLY A 182 9.39 3.51 10.50
CA GLY A 182 8.39 2.78 11.28
C GLY A 182 7.07 3.53 11.40
N ASP A 183 7.12 4.84 11.63
CA ASP A 183 5.92 5.67 11.71
C ASP A 183 5.20 5.80 10.35
N ALA A 184 5.97 5.99 9.26
CA ALA A 184 5.40 6.01 7.91
C ALA A 184 4.75 4.66 7.56
N LEU A 185 5.41 3.54 7.88
CA LEU A 185 4.85 2.21 7.66
C LEU A 185 3.56 2.00 8.45
N ALA A 186 3.58 2.34 9.76
CA ALA A 186 2.41 2.21 10.62
C ALA A 186 1.24 3.08 10.12
N SER A 187 1.54 4.30 9.65
CA SER A 187 0.53 5.22 9.09
C SER A 187 -0.04 4.71 7.78
N LEU A 188 0.78 4.14 6.89
CA LEU A 188 0.31 3.55 5.63
C LEU A 188 -0.55 2.31 5.87
N LEU A 189 -0.20 1.46 6.83
CA LEU A 189 -1.01 0.31 7.20
C LEU A 189 -2.36 0.75 7.79
N ASP A 190 -2.38 1.74 8.67
CA ASP A 190 -3.60 2.31 9.22
C ASP A 190 -4.49 2.89 8.10
N TYR A 191 -3.89 3.63 7.17
CA TYR A 191 -4.55 4.16 5.98
C TYR A 191 -5.11 3.06 5.06
N ALA A 192 -4.46 1.89 5.02
CA ALA A 192 -4.93 0.70 4.31
C ALA A 192 -5.99 -0.11 5.09
N GLY A 193 -6.39 0.33 6.27
CA GLY A 193 -7.48 -0.25 7.07
C GLY A 193 -7.06 -1.36 8.04
N TYR A 194 -5.77 -1.53 8.30
CA TYR A 194 -5.28 -2.42 9.34
C TYR A 194 -5.52 -1.81 10.73
N GLU A 195 -5.71 -2.66 11.75
CA GLU A 195 -5.72 -2.25 13.15
C GLU A 195 -4.27 -2.20 13.65
N VAL A 196 -3.66 -1.00 13.63
CA VAL A 196 -2.22 -0.84 13.88
C VAL A 196 -1.95 -0.49 15.33
N THR A 197 -1.11 -1.29 15.97
CA THR A 197 -0.47 -0.96 17.26
C THR A 197 0.97 -0.53 17.00
N ARG A 198 1.35 0.64 17.53
CA ARG A 198 2.73 1.13 17.51
C ARG A 198 3.41 0.73 18.82
N GLU A 199 4.52 0.04 18.73
CA GLU A 199 5.28 -0.47 19.88
C GLU A 199 6.66 0.16 19.93
N TYR A 200 7.07 0.54 21.12
CA TYR A 200 8.42 0.94 21.45
C TYR A 200 8.89 0.10 22.64
N TYR A 201 9.92 -0.73 22.46
CA TYR A 201 10.52 -1.50 23.54
C TYR A 201 11.45 -0.61 24.36
N ILE A 202 11.13 -0.43 25.64
CA ILE A 202 11.96 0.28 26.59
C ILE A 202 12.90 -0.72 27.27
N ASN A 203 14.21 -0.58 27.05
CA ASN A 203 15.20 -1.38 27.76
C ASN A 203 15.55 -0.66 29.07
N ASP A 204 14.95 -1.11 30.17
CA ASP A 204 15.07 -0.52 31.51
C ASP A 204 15.93 -1.35 32.47
N GLY A 205 16.70 -2.31 31.98
CA GLY A 205 17.54 -3.20 32.77
C GLY A 205 18.91 -3.50 32.16
N GLY A 206 19.81 -3.98 33.01
CA GLY A 206 21.13 -4.46 32.59
C GLY A 206 22.23 -3.38 32.57
N GLY A 207 23.44 -3.80 32.21
CA GLY A 207 24.67 -2.98 32.36
C GLY A 207 24.66 -1.67 31.57
N GLN A 208 23.88 -1.53 30.49
CA GLN A 208 23.78 -0.28 29.74
C GLN A 208 22.99 0.77 30.53
N VAL A 209 21.94 0.37 31.24
CA VAL A 209 21.15 1.26 32.10
C VAL A 209 21.99 1.73 33.28
N ASP A 210 22.76 0.81 33.91
CA ASP A 210 23.67 1.15 35.00
C ASP A 210 24.75 2.16 34.53
N THR A 211 25.30 1.95 33.34
CA THR A 211 26.28 2.87 32.74
C THR A 211 25.66 4.23 32.46
N LEU A 212 24.44 4.29 31.94
CA LEU A 212 23.73 5.55 31.72
C LEU A 212 23.47 6.28 33.04
N ALA A 213 22.95 5.57 34.05
CA ALA A 213 22.66 6.14 35.37
C ALA A 213 23.92 6.74 36.00
N ARG A 214 25.05 6.01 35.92
CA ARG A 214 26.36 6.51 36.39
C ARG A 214 26.81 7.72 35.58
N SER A 215 26.66 7.69 34.28
CA SER A 215 27.06 8.83 33.42
C SER A 215 26.29 10.11 33.75
N VAL A 216 24.95 9.97 33.91
CA VAL A 216 24.09 11.09 34.32
C VAL A 216 24.47 11.62 35.69
N TYR A 217 24.77 10.73 36.65
CA TYR A 217 25.20 11.14 37.97
C TYR A 217 26.52 11.91 37.96
N LEU A 218 27.50 11.45 37.16
CA LEU A 218 28.77 12.16 37.02
C LEU A 218 28.58 13.55 36.40
N ARG A 219 27.73 13.68 35.38
CA ARG A 219 27.36 14.98 34.77
C ARG A 219 26.63 15.89 35.75
N TYR A 220 25.79 15.34 36.63
CA TYR A 220 25.13 16.08 37.69
C TYR A 220 26.16 16.69 38.67
N LEU A 221 27.13 15.88 39.11
CA LEU A 221 28.20 16.35 40.02
C LEU A 221 29.05 17.47 39.36
N GLU A 222 29.44 17.28 38.09
CA GLU A 222 30.17 18.28 37.30
C GLU A 222 29.40 19.60 37.22
N ALA A 223 28.09 19.54 36.95
CA ALA A 223 27.23 20.72 36.86
C ALA A 223 27.10 21.47 38.21
N HIS A 224 27.35 20.76 39.32
CA HIS A 224 27.38 21.35 40.67
C HIS A 224 28.80 21.82 41.11
N GLY A 225 29.74 21.91 40.15
CA GLY A 225 31.09 22.46 40.39
C GLY A 225 32.06 21.49 41.04
N GLN A 226 31.75 20.20 41.05
CA GLN A 226 32.68 19.18 41.53
C GLN A 226 33.64 18.77 40.39
N ASP A 227 34.91 18.59 40.73
CA ASP A 227 35.88 18.04 39.77
C ASP A 227 35.67 16.51 39.71
N VAL A 228 35.22 16.01 38.55
CA VAL A 228 34.79 14.62 38.36
C VAL A 228 35.58 14.00 37.23
N ALA A 229 36.19 12.86 37.47
CA ALA A 229 36.77 12.04 36.42
C ALA A 229 35.68 11.17 35.74
N PHE A 230 35.67 11.17 34.41
CA PHE A 230 34.80 10.30 33.61
C PHE A 230 35.56 9.03 33.22
N PRO A 231 35.21 7.87 33.78
CA PRO A 231 35.82 6.59 33.38
C PRO A 231 35.56 6.25 31.93
N ASP A 232 36.45 5.45 31.31
CA ASP A 232 36.23 4.89 29.99
C ASP A 232 34.90 4.12 29.93
N GLY A 233 34.14 4.31 28.83
CA GLY A 233 32.81 3.70 28.66
C GLY A 233 31.66 4.51 29.28
N THR A 234 31.92 5.72 29.83
CA THR A 234 30.85 6.68 30.22
C THR A 234 30.15 7.22 28.97
N TYR A 235 28.83 7.36 29.03
CA TYR A 235 28.00 7.90 27.92
C TYR A 235 27.97 9.43 27.90
#